data_7038a319c604034c5bc5ebbaa80343c9
#
_entry.id   7038a319c604034c5bc5ebbaa80343c9
#
_cell.length_a   1.000
_cell.length_b   1.000
_cell.length_c   1.000
_cell.angle_alpha   90.00
_cell.angle_beta   90.00
_cell.angle_gamma   90.00
#
_symmetry.space_group_name_H-M   'P 1'
#
loop_
_entity.id
_entity.type
_entity.pdbx_description
1 polymer ?
#
loop_
_entity_poly.entity_id
_entity_poly.type
_entity_poly.pdbx_seq_one_letter_code
_entity_poly.pdbx_strand_id
1 'polypeptide(L)'
;MGRLRVKNNLLEQRIFTGRATVAGAIVALLLFTILGRLFYLQVVQHDYYADLSQGNRIRIDPLPPDRGIIVDRRGTVLAENTPAYQLELTPEQVPDIRDTLARLATLGLVNQDNLKPLYRLVRASHKFRAVPLRLSMTDEEISRFAVHQHTFPGVEIRARLARYYPLGALGVHALGYVGAITDADMEKIDRDAYAGTSVMGKVGVEAAFEDLLHGTSGYRQMLVNAEGRSVERVGGTQIAVQDKRPRAGSDLAVALDAKLQAVAEQALAGWRGAVVAMDPMSGDVLVLASTPGFDPNLFTRGISSRDYRALADSLDRPMFNRVL
;
A
#
# COMPACT_ATOMS: atom_id res chain seq x y z
N MET A 1 79.56 36.37 -31.13
CA MET A 1 79.24 35.69 -32.42
C MET A 1 78.03 34.78 -32.21
N GLY A 2 76.79 35.22 -32.50
CA GLY A 2 75.59 34.45 -32.44
C GLY A 2 75.42 33.61 -33.68
N ARG A 3 75.39 32.27 -33.58
CA ARG A 3 75.07 31.39 -34.69
C ARG A 3 73.60 31.60 -35.10
N LEU A 4 73.37 32.23 -36.26
CA LEU A 4 72.03 32.19 -36.90
C LEU A 4 71.65 30.77 -37.25
N ARG A 5 70.73 30.21 -36.48
CA ARG A 5 70.07 28.92 -36.84
C ARG A 5 69.20 29.15 -38.05
N VAL A 6 69.63 28.69 -39.21
CA VAL A 6 68.83 28.69 -40.43
C VAL A 6 67.66 27.74 -40.21
N LYS A 7 66.45 28.26 -40.15
CA LYS A 7 65.22 27.55 -39.93
C LYS A 7 64.90 26.73 -41.17
N ASN A 8 64.99 25.38 -41.09
CA ASN A 8 64.77 24.51 -42.24
C ASN A 8 63.26 24.20 -42.36
N ASN A 9 62.52 25.07 -42.97
CA ASN A 9 61.08 25.06 -43.08
C ASN A 9 60.55 23.72 -43.70
N LEU A 10 61.32 23.06 -44.56
CA LEU A 10 60.94 21.79 -45.19
C LEU A 10 60.97 20.60 -44.20
N LEU A 11 61.91 20.58 -43.27
CA LEU A 11 62.00 19.60 -42.22
C LEU A 11 60.90 19.78 -41.17
N GLU A 12 60.63 21.02 -40.80
CA GLU A 12 59.55 21.37 -39.87
C GLU A 12 58.17 20.98 -40.45
N GLN A 13 57.94 21.27 -41.74
CA GLN A 13 56.72 20.88 -42.43
C GLN A 13 56.54 19.35 -42.49
N ARG A 14 57.61 18.59 -42.80
CA ARG A 14 57.53 17.09 -42.78
C ARG A 14 57.23 16.53 -41.41
N ILE A 15 57.82 17.06 -40.36
CA ILE A 15 57.57 16.60 -39.00
C ILE A 15 56.12 16.98 -38.57
N PHE A 16 55.65 18.18 -38.95
CA PHE A 16 54.32 18.64 -38.66
C PHE A 16 53.27 17.80 -39.40
N THR A 17 53.44 17.59 -40.72
CA THR A 17 52.51 16.75 -41.50
C THR A 17 52.51 15.30 -41.02
N GLY A 18 53.69 14.72 -40.66
CA GLY A 18 53.75 13.38 -40.09
C GLY A 18 53.04 13.24 -38.75
N ARG A 19 53.16 14.26 -37.87
CA ARG A 19 52.43 14.27 -36.60
C ARG A 19 50.92 14.48 -36.82
N ALA A 20 50.54 15.36 -37.73
CA ALA A 20 49.15 15.61 -38.05
C ALA A 20 48.46 14.39 -38.68
N THR A 21 49.16 13.65 -39.57
CA THR A 21 48.61 12.39 -40.14
C THR A 21 48.46 11.33 -39.08
N VAL A 22 49.42 11.14 -38.16
CA VAL A 22 49.31 10.20 -37.04
C VAL A 22 48.14 10.57 -36.11
N ALA A 23 48.05 11.86 -35.74
CA ALA A 23 46.93 12.34 -34.90
C ALA A 23 45.59 12.15 -35.61
N GLY A 24 45.51 12.45 -36.91
CA GLY A 24 44.32 12.19 -37.75
C GLY A 24 43.93 10.72 -37.79
N ALA A 25 44.92 9.83 -37.93
CA ALA A 25 44.68 8.37 -37.92
C ALA A 25 44.15 7.88 -36.55
N ILE A 26 44.69 8.40 -35.43
CA ILE A 26 44.20 8.08 -34.08
C ILE A 26 42.73 8.57 -33.90
N VAL A 27 42.43 9.79 -34.33
CA VAL A 27 41.07 10.33 -34.24
C VAL A 27 40.11 9.50 -35.12
N ALA A 28 40.52 9.15 -36.34
CA ALA A 28 39.71 8.31 -37.23
C ALA A 28 39.46 6.92 -36.61
N LEU A 29 40.47 6.30 -35.99
CA LEU A 29 40.34 5.01 -35.30
C LEU A 29 39.36 5.09 -34.15
N LEU A 30 39.48 6.15 -33.31
CA LEU A 30 38.56 6.36 -32.20
C LEU A 30 37.11 6.59 -32.68
N LEU A 31 36.96 7.36 -33.75
CA LEU A 31 35.65 7.60 -34.37
C LEU A 31 35.02 6.32 -34.92
N PHE A 32 35.85 5.47 -35.57
CA PHE A 32 35.41 4.17 -36.08
C PHE A 32 35.01 3.21 -34.96
N THR A 33 35.73 3.25 -33.83
CA THR A 33 35.39 2.46 -32.66
C THR A 33 34.05 2.88 -32.05
N ILE A 34 33.81 4.19 -31.97
CA ILE A 34 32.53 4.76 -31.47
C ILE A 34 31.38 4.39 -32.41
N LEU A 35 31.59 4.55 -33.73
CA LEU A 35 30.56 4.17 -34.73
C LEU A 35 30.26 2.69 -34.70
N GLY A 36 31.28 1.84 -34.60
CA GLY A 36 31.13 0.39 -34.48
C GLY A 36 30.37 0.03 -33.18
N ARG A 37 30.67 0.70 -32.07
CA ARG A 37 29.95 0.50 -30.82
C ARG A 37 28.49 0.97 -30.90
N LEU A 38 28.27 2.11 -31.55
CA LEU A 38 26.91 2.63 -31.75
C LEU A 38 26.08 1.68 -32.61
N PHE A 39 26.66 1.19 -33.74
CA PHE A 39 26.04 0.19 -34.60
C PHE A 39 25.69 -1.09 -33.82
N TYR A 40 26.63 -1.60 -33.00
CA TYR A 40 26.41 -2.79 -32.20
C TYR A 40 25.25 -2.60 -31.23
N LEU A 41 25.18 -1.45 -30.53
CA LEU A 41 24.12 -1.14 -29.57
C LEU A 41 22.76 -0.91 -30.26
N GLN A 42 22.74 -0.21 -31.39
CA GLN A 42 21.48 0.21 -32.02
C GLN A 42 20.93 -0.84 -33.01
N VAL A 43 21.76 -1.72 -33.58
CA VAL A 43 21.33 -2.71 -34.55
C VAL A 43 21.37 -4.12 -33.94
N VAL A 44 22.50 -4.54 -33.40
CA VAL A 44 22.67 -5.92 -32.93
C VAL A 44 21.95 -6.16 -31.57
N GLN A 45 22.00 -5.18 -30.70
CA GLN A 45 21.35 -5.26 -29.36
C GLN A 45 20.08 -4.41 -29.27
N HIS A 46 19.52 -3.99 -30.38
CA HIS A 46 18.33 -3.13 -30.41
C HIS A 46 17.19 -3.72 -29.59
N ASP A 47 16.84 -4.98 -29.83
CA ASP A 47 15.71 -5.64 -29.19
C ASP A 47 15.91 -5.75 -27.67
N TYR A 48 17.12 -6.09 -27.24
CA TYR A 48 17.47 -6.16 -25.83
C TYR A 48 17.30 -4.81 -25.10
N TYR A 49 17.82 -3.72 -25.70
CA TYR A 49 17.70 -2.39 -25.09
C TYR A 49 16.30 -1.80 -25.26
N ALA A 50 15.57 -2.16 -26.32
CA ALA A 50 14.18 -1.79 -26.49
C ALA A 50 13.30 -2.46 -25.42
N ASP A 51 13.50 -3.75 -25.13
CA ASP A 51 12.80 -4.48 -24.08
C ASP A 51 13.10 -3.91 -22.68
N LEU A 52 14.36 -3.62 -22.38
CA LEU A 52 14.74 -2.94 -21.15
C LEU A 52 14.08 -1.56 -21.01
N SER A 53 14.04 -0.80 -22.09
CA SER A 53 13.38 0.52 -22.13
C SER A 53 11.87 0.40 -21.95
N GLN A 54 11.23 -0.62 -22.53
CA GLN A 54 9.81 -0.90 -22.39
C GLN A 54 9.48 -1.40 -20.97
N GLY A 55 10.30 -2.28 -20.41
CA GLY A 55 10.14 -2.76 -19.04
C GLY A 55 10.18 -1.64 -17.99
N ASN A 56 11.02 -0.63 -18.20
CA ASN A 56 11.09 0.55 -17.33
C ASN A 56 9.90 1.52 -17.48
N ARG A 57 9.06 1.35 -18.50
CA ARG A 57 7.88 2.19 -18.78
C ARG A 57 6.59 1.59 -18.25
N ILE A 58 6.60 0.34 -17.80
CA ILE A 58 5.42 -0.33 -17.27
C ILE A 58 5.49 -0.27 -15.74
N ARG A 59 4.50 0.39 -15.14
CA ARG A 59 4.25 0.37 -13.72
C ARG A 59 3.09 -0.56 -13.42
N ILE A 60 3.26 -1.42 -12.44
CA ILE A 60 2.20 -2.29 -11.93
C ILE A 60 1.53 -1.57 -10.76
N ASP A 61 0.24 -1.27 -10.90
CA ASP A 61 -0.60 -0.72 -9.83
C ASP A 61 -1.44 -1.87 -9.25
N PRO A 62 -1.19 -2.31 -8.01
CA PRO A 62 -1.90 -3.43 -7.43
C PRO A 62 -3.35 -3.02 -7.12
N LEU A 63 -4.28 -3.91 -7.44
CA LEU A 63 -5.70 -3.78 -7.17
C LEU A 63 -6.06 -4.74 -6.03
N PRO A 64 -6.39 -4.23 -4.82
CA PRO A 64 -6.79 -5.08 -3.71
C PRO A 64 -8.12 -5.77 -4.03
N PRO A 65 -8.34 -7.00 -3.56
CA PRO A 65 -9.61 -7.68 -3.68
C PRO A 65 -10.62 -7.16 -2.66
N ASP A 66 -11.89 -7.36 -2.95
CA ASP A 66 -12.96 -7.18 -1.98
C ASP A 66 -12.94 -8.36 -1.01
N ARG A 67 -12.97 -8.06 0.30
CA ARG A 67 -12.98 -9.08 1.34
C ARG A 67 -14.35 -9.74 1.44
N GLY A 68 -14.43 -11.07 1.61
CA GLY A 68 -15.68 -11.81 1.81
C GLY A 68 -16.45 -11.28 3.02
N ILE A 69 -17.77 -11.27 2.95
CA ILE A 69 -18.66 -10.93 4.07
C ILE A 69 -18.76 -12.09 5.06
N ILE A 70 -19.06 -11.77 6.33
CA ILE A 70 -19.32 -12.79 7.35
C ILE A 70 -20.76 -12.66 7.79
N VAL A 71 -21.50 -13.75 7.75
CA VAL A 71 -22.90 -13.81 8.19
C VAL A 71 -23.06 -14.88 9.28
N ASP A 72 -24.07 -14.70 10.12
CA ASP A 72 -24.46 -15.70 11.10
C ASP A 72 -25.23 -16.87 10.44
N ARG A 73 -25.61 -17.88 11.22
CA ARG A 73 -26.39 -19.04 10.74
C ARG A 73 -27.75 -18.69 10.14
N ARG A 74 -28.26 -17.47 10.35
CA ARG A 74 -29.56 -16.96 9.86
C ARG A 74 -29.40 -15.95 8.74
N GLY A 75 -28.17 -15.66 8.29
CA GLY A 75 -27.89 -14.68 7.27
C GLY A 75 -27.77 -13.24 7.81
N THR A 76 -27.74 -13.03 9.14
CA THR A 76 -27.47 -11.71 9.72
C THR A 76 -26.04 -11.32 9.44
N VAL A 77 -25.82 -10.14 8.88
CA VAL A 77 -24.46 -9.64 8.55
C VAL A 77 -23.72 -9.30 9.83
N LEU A 78 -22.59 -9.98 10.04
CA LEU A 78 -21.68 -9.75 11.17
C LEU A 78 -20.49 -8.87 10.79
N ALA A 79 -20.03 -9.00 9.55
CA ALA A 79 -18.96 -8.14 9.02
C ALA A 79 -19.13 -7.97 7.51
N GLU A 80 -19.05 -6.73 7.04
CA GLU A 80 -19.23 -6.33 5.63
C GLU A 80 -18.15 -5.33 5.20
N ASN A 81 -18.19 -4.91 3.95
CA ASN A 81 -17.32 -3.87 3.43
C ASN A 81 -18.17 -2.66 3.06
N THR A 82 -17.83 -1.50 3.61
CA THR A 82 -18.50 -0.23 3.31
C THR A 82 -17.54 0.74 2.67
N PRO A 83 -18.02 1.60 1.75
CA PRO A 83 -17.19 2.67 1.22
C PRO A 83 -16.71 3.58 2.36
N ALA A 84 -15.40 3.78 2.42
CA ALA A 84 -14.76 4.72 3.34
C ALA A 84 -13.84 5.64 2.55
N TYR A 85 -13.80 6.90 2.95
CA TYR A 85 -12.90 7.87 2.36
C TYR A 85 -11.57 7.86 3.12
N GLN A 86 -10.49 7.61 2.39
CA GLN A 86 -9.14 7.60 2.91
C GLN A 86 -8.39 8.85 2.48
N LEU A 87 -7.55 9.37 3.36
CA LEU A 87 -6.59 10.41 3.02
C LEU A 87 -5.30 9.76 2.60
N GLU A 88 -4.92 9.91 1.34
CA GLU A 88 -3.71 9.33 0.76
C GLU A 88 -2.71 10.43 0.38
N LEU A 89 -1.42 10.16 0.54
CA LEU A 89 -0.32 11.05 0.17
C LEU A 89 0.60 10.36 -0.85
N THR A 90 0.86 11.01 -1.97
CA THR A 90 1.83 10.54 -2.98
C THR A 90 3.15 11.29 -2.79
N PRO A 91 4.23 10.64 -2.31
CA PRO A 91 5.45 11.33 -1.87
C PRO A 91 6.10 12.19 -2.94
N GLU A 92 6.07 11.78 -4.21
CA GLU A 92 6.66 12.52 -5.33
C GLU A 92 6.06 13.92 -5.53
N GLN A 93 4.75 14.03 -5.27
CA GLN A 93 3.99 15.25 -5.52
C GLN A 93 4.04 16.23 -4.34
N VAL A 94 4.66 15.81 -3.22
CA VAL A 94 4.73 16.59 -1.99
C VAL A 94 6.12 17.22 -1.85
N PRO A 95 6.26 18.56 -1.88
CA PRO A 95 7.54 19.25 -1.78
C PRO A 95 8.27 18.99 -0.45
N ASP A 96 7.55 19.09 0.66
CA ASP A 96 8.04 18.78 2.01
C ASP A 96 7.03 17.92 2.78
N ILE A 97 7.40 16.67 2.98
CA ILE A 97 6.54 15.68 3.66
C ILE A 97 6.35 16.06 5.14
N ARG A 98 7.38 16.62 5.81
CA ARG A 98 7.30 16.99 7.23
C ARG A 98 6.34 18.15 7.44
N ASP A 99 6.50 19.21 6.66
CA ASP A 99 5.63 20.37 6.71
C ASP A 99 4.19 19.98 6.40
N THR A 100 3.99 19.22 5.33
CA THR A 100 2.66 18.75 4.92
C THR A 100 1.97 17.95 6.03
N LEU A 101 2.66 16.98 6.65
CA LEU A 101 2.10 16.20 7.76
C LEU A 101 1.81 17.08 8.99
N ALA A 102 2.67 18.04 9.32
CA ALA A 102 2.44 18.97 10.43
C ALA A 102 1.21 19.86 10.18
N ARG A 103 1.05 20.39 8.97
CA ARG A 103 -0.12 21.17 8.57
C ARG A 103 -1.41 20.35 8.56
N LEU A 104 -1.37 19.10 8.09
CA LEU A 104 -2.51 18.18 8.18
C LEU A 104 -2.90 17.89 9.63
N ALA A 105 -1.92 17.78 10.52
CA ALA A 105 -2.17 17.62 11.96
C ALA A 105 -2.80 18.87 12.58
N THR A 106 -2.41 20.06 12.16
CA THR A 106 -3.04 21.31 12.61
C THR A 106 -4.51 21.39 12.19
N LEU A 107 -4.86 20.83 11.03
CA LEU A 107 -6.24 20.70 10.56
C LEU A 107 -7.01 19.57 11.27
N GLY A 108 -6.37 18.78 12.16
CA GLY A 108 -6.96 17.65 12.85
C GLY A 108 -7.22 16.43 11.96
N LEU A 109 -6.64 16.39 10.76
CA LEU A 109 -6.78 15.27 9.81
C LEU A 109 -5.83 14.11 10.09
N VAL A 110 -4.72 14.41 10.76
CA VAL A 110 -3.71 13.45 11.21
C VAL A 110 -3.45 13.66 12.70
N ASN A 111 -3.29 12.57 13.44
CA ASN A 111 -3.01 12.67 14.88
C ASN A 111 -1.54 13.10 15.09
N GLN A 112 -1.31 14.07 15.96
CA GLN A 112 0.05 14.58 16.28
C GLN A 112 0.97 13.48 16.81
N ASP A 113 0.46 12.53 17.59
CA ASP A 113 1.23 11.41 18.14
C ASP A 113 1.75 10.46 17.03
N ASN A 114 1.07 10.43 15.89
CA ASN A 114 1.39 9.55 14.76
C ASN A 114 2.29 10.19 13.70
N LEU A 115 2.71 11.44 13.88
CA LEU A 115 3.52 12.14 12.86
C LEU A 115 4.85 11.43 12.56
N LYS A 116 5.58 11.00 13.61
CA LYS A 116 6.87 10.31 13.44
C LYS A 116 6.74 8.94 12.75
N PRO A 117 5.81 8.06 13.14
CA PRO A 117 5.52 6.82 12.41
C PRO A 117 5.10 7.06 10.97
N LEU A 118 4.18 7.98 10.71
CA LEU A 118 3.71 8.30 9.36
C LEU A 118 4.83 8.84 8.48
N TYR A 119 5.67 9.73 8.99
CA TYR A 119 6.82 10.23 8.26
C TYR A 119 7.77 9.11 7.83
N ARG A 120 8.05 8.14 8.73
CA ARG A 120 8.88 6.98 8.41
C ARG A 120 8.22 6.09 7.35
N LEU A 121 6.91 5.84 7.48
CA LEU A 121 6.13 5.05 6.53
C LEU A 121 6.16 5.68 5.13
N VAL A 122 5.87 6.98 5.02
CA VAL A 122 5.87 7.71 3.75
C VAL A 122 7.26 7.69 3.11
N ARG A 123 8.32 7.86 3.92
CA ARG A 123 9.70 7.88 3.42
C ARG A 123 10.22 6.51 3.00
N ALA A 124 9.74 5.43 3.63
CA ALA A 124 10.08 4.06 3.27
C ALA A 124 9.31 3.56 2.03
N SER A 125 8.22 4.23 1.68
CA SER A 125 7.38 3.87 0.53
C SER A 125 7.97 4.35 -0.79
N HIS A 126 7.59 3.69 -1.88
CA HIS A 126 7.96 4.13 -3.23
C HIS A 126 7.41 5.52 -3.52
N LYS A 127 8.22 6.39 -4.13
CA LYS A 127 7.89 7.81 -4.37
C LYS A 127 6.57 8.03 -5.11
N PHE A 128 6.21 7.11 -6.00
CA PHE A 128 4.99 7.20 -6.83
C PHE A 128 3.78 6.46 -6.26
N ARG A 129 3.95 5.79 -5.13
CA ARG A 129 2.86 5.03 -4.49
C ARG A 129 2.15 5.91 -3.48
N ALA A 130 0.82 5.99 -3.60
CA ALA A 130 0.00 6.65 -2.59
C ALA A 130 0.08 5.87 -1.26
N VAL A 131 0.32 6.59 -0.18
CA VAL A 131 0.43 6.06 1.19
C VAL A 131 -0.78 6.55 1.98
N PRO A 132 -1.58 5.65 2.58
CA PRO A 132 -2.70 6.07 3.39
C PRO A 132 -2.19 6.73 4.68
N LEU A 133 -2.60 7.97 4.90
CA LEU A 133 -2.36 8.72 6.13
C LEU A 133 -3.47 8.48 7.16
N ARG A 134 -4.69 8.27 6.65
CA ARG A 134 -5.89 7.97 7.45
C ARG A 134 -6.80 7.02 6.67
N LEU A 135 -7.20 5.92 7.30
CA LEU A 135 -7.95 4.84 6.65
C LEU A 135 -9.46 5.12 6.55
N SER A 136 -9.98 6.02 7.38
CA SER A 136 -11.38 6.43 7.34
C SER A 136 -11.51 7.86 7.82
N MET A 137 -12.15 8.71 7.01
CA MET A 137 -12.44 10.09 7.31
C MET A 137 -13.93 10.26 7.60
N THR A 138 -14.25 11.15 8.53
CA THR A 138 -15.63 11.60 8.76
C THR A 138 -16.02 12.66 7.73
N ASP A 139 -17.34 12.90 7.55
CA ASP A 139 -17.84 13.93 6.63
C ASP A 139 -17.33 15.33 6.98
N GLU A 140 -17.14 15.61 8.27
CA GLU A 140 -16.53 16.86 8.74
C GLU A 140 -15.07 17.00 8.31
N GLU A 141 -14.31 15.91 8.42
CA GLU A 141 -12.90 15.87 8.01
C GLU A 141 -12.75 15.99 6.50
N ILE A 142 -13.64 15.34 5.73
CA ILE A 142 -13.72 15.45 4.28
C ILE A 142 -13.98 16.89 3.89
N SER A 143 -15.00 17.50 4.48
CA SER A 143 -15.39 18.90 4.22
C SER A 143 -14.24 19.86 4.57
N ARG A 144 -13.59 19.65 5.71
CA ARG A 144 -12.46 20.45 6.16
C ARG A 144 -11.25 20.34 5.23
N PHE A 145 -10.95 19.13 4.75
CA PHE A 145 -9.87 18.93 3.78
C PHE A 145 -10.22 19.54 2.42
N ALA A 146 -11.45 19.37 1.93
CA ALA A 146 -11.89 19.85 0.62
C ALA A 146 -11.67 21.38 0.46
N VAL A 147 -11.94 22.16 1.50
CA VAL A 147 -11.69 23.61 1.52
C VAL A 147 -10.19 23.93 1.35
N HIS A 148 -9.31 23.10 1.89
CA HIS A 148 -7.86 23.35 1.93
C HIS A 148 -7.09 22.52 0.90
N GLN A 149 -7.74 21.67 0.11
CA GLN A 149 -7.11 20.71 -0.80
C GLN A 149 -6.07 21.37 -1.73
N HIS A 150 -6.37 22.56 -2.23
CA HIS A 150 -5.47 23.32 -3.12
C HIS A 150 -4.12 23.67 -2.48
N THR A 151 -4.02 23.65 -1.14
CA THR A 151 -2.77 23.95 -0.40
C THR A 151 -1.95 22.69 -0.09
N PHE A 152 -2.44 21.50 -0.45
CA PHE A 152 -1.81 20.20 -0.18
C PHE A 152 -1.57 19.42 -1.48
N PRO A 153 -0.60 19.84 -2.30
CA PRO A 153 -0.25 19.08 -3.50
C PRO A 153 0.16 17.66 -3.11
N GLY A 154 -0.31 16.66 -3.86
CA GLY A 154 0.00 15.26 -3.63
C GLY A 154 -0.76 14.59 -2.48
N VAL A 155 -1.72 15.29 -1.87
CA VAL A 155 -2.65 14.71 -0.90
C VAL A 155 -4.05 14.67 -1.50
N GLU A 156 -4.67 13.50 -1.48
CA GLU A 156 -5.97 13.27 -2.10
C GLU A 156 -6.88 12.44 -1.19
N ILE A 157 -8.19 12.66 -1.33
CA ILE A 157 -9.20 11.77 -0.74
C ILE A 157 -9.56 10.72 -1.79
N ARG A 158 -9.48 9.44 -1.40
CA ARG A 158 -9.89 8.32 -2.24
C ARG A 158 -10.92 7.45 -1.53
N ALA A 159 -11.96 7.08 -2.26
CA ALA A 159 -12.90 6.07 -1.78
C ALA A 159 -12.27 4.68 -1.87
N ARG A 160 -12.31 3.95 -0.77
CA ARG A 160 -11.85 2.55 -0.65
C ARG A 160 -12.91 1.76 0.10
N LEU A 161 -12.97 0.46 -0.11
CA LEU A 161 -13.77 -0.41 0.73
C LEU A 161 -13.01 -0.64 2.06
N ALA A 162 -13.69 -0.39 3.16
CA ALA A 162 -13.20 -0.66 4.51
C ALA A 162 -14.08 -1.68 5.20
N ARG A 163 -13.49 -2.55 6.01
CA ARG A 163 -14.22 -3.50 6.83
C ARG A 163 -15.09 -2.78 7.86
N TYR A 164 -16.33 -3.22 7.98
CA TYR A 164 -17.30 -2.67 8.91
C TYR A 164 -18.05 -3.77 9.64
N TYR A 165 -18.23 -3.58 10.94
CA TYR A 165 -18.93 -4.49 11.83
C TYR A 165 -20.23 -3.84 12.29
N PRO A 166 -21.38 -4.13 11.66
CA PRO A 166 -22.63 -3.39 11.91
C PRO A 166 -23.17 -3.60 13.33
N LEU A 167 -22.83 -4.71 13.99
CA LEU A 167 -23.25 -5.03 15.35
C LEU A 167 -22.25 -4.52 16.43
N GLY A 168 -21.23 -3.75 16.04
CA GLY A 168 -20.25 -3.16 16.95
C GLY A 168 -19.52 -4.21 17.77
N ALA A 169 -19.56 -4.09 19.09
CA ALA A 169 -18.84 -4.97 20.01
C ALA A 169 -19.38 -6.40 20.10
N LEU A 170 -20.59 -6.66 19.54
CA LEU A 170 -21.24 -7.96 19.67
C LEU A 170 -20.41 -9.05 18.99
N GLY A 171 -20.08 -10.09 19.75
CA GLY A 171 -19.33 -11.25 19.25
C GLY A 171 -17.89 -10.96 18.86
N VAL A 172 -17.33 -9.81 19.28
CA VAL A 172 -15.97 -9.38 18.84
C VAL A 172 -14.89 -10.41 19.16
N HIS A 173 -15.00 -11.15 20.25
CA HIS A 173 -14.01 -12.17 20.63
C HIS A 173 -14.08 -13.43 19.77
N ALA A 174 -15.25 -13.72 19.19
CA ALA A 174 -15.43 -14.80 18.23
C ALA A 174 -15.06 -14.36 16.81
N LEU A 175 -15.62 -13.23 16.37
CA LEU A 175 -15.38 -12.70 15.03
C LEU A 175 -13.94 -12.23 14.85
N GLY A 176 -13.40 -11.58 15.87
CA GLY A 176 -12.14 -10.85 15.76
C GLY A 176 -12.30 -9.54 15.01
N TYR A 177 -11.21 -9.04 14.47
CA TYR A 177 -11.17 -7.79 13.71
C TYR A 177 -10.04 -7.78 12.70
N VAL A 178 -10.15 -6.91 11.71
CA VAL A 178 -9.05 -6.59 10.80
C VAL A 178 -8.28 -5.37 11.33
N GLY A 179 -6.98 -5.38 11.14
CA GLY A 179 -6.11 -4.27 11.52
C GLY A 179 -4.99 -4.06 10.51
N ALA A 180 -4.27 -2.94 10.63
CA ALA A 180 -3.16 -2.61 9.76
C ALA A 180 -2.10 -3.73 9.77
N ILE A 181 -1.55 -4.03 8.58
CA ILE A 181 -0.45 -4.97 8.42
C ILE A 181 0.80 -4.37 9.05
N THR A 182 1.41 -5.09 9.98
CA THR A 182 2.67 -4.70 10.65
C THR A 182 3.88 -5.34 9.97
N ASP A 183 5.09 -4.87 10.29
CA ASP A 183 6.33 -5.46 9.77
C ASP A 183 6.44 -6.95 10.13
N ALA A 184 5.99 -7.34 11.32
CA ALA A 184 5.96 -8.74 11.77
C ALA A 184 4.96 -9.61 10.98
N ASP A 185 3.86 -9.02 10.51
CA ASP A 185 2.90 -9.71 9.65
C ASP A 185 3.48 -9.91 8.24
N MET A 186 4.24 -8.91 7.73
CA MET A 186 4.89 -8.97 6.42
C MET A 186 5.92 -10.09 6.27
N GLU A 187 6.43 -10.64 7.38
CA GLU A 187 7.31 -11.82 7.39
C GLU A 187 6.55 -13.13 7.19
N LYS A 188 5.22 -13.14 7.46
CA LYS A 188 4.37 -14.34 7.47
C LYS A 188 3.47 -14.45 6.25
N ILE A 189 3.19 -13.33 5.58
CA ILE A 189 2.27 -13.28 4.44
C ILE A 189 3.02 -13.28 3.11
N ASP A 190 2.36 -13.77 2.06
CA ASP A 190 2.82 -13.60 0.69
C ASP A 190 2.61 -12.14 0.25
N ARG A 191 3.70 -11.42 0.02
CA ARG A 191 3.70 -10.00 -0.35
C ARG A 191 2.98 -9.73 -1.66
N ASP A 192 3.00 -10.68 -2.59
CA ASP A 192 2.35 -10.53 -3.89
C ASP A 192 0.83 -10.71 -3.75
N ALA A 193 0.39 -11.67 -2.93
CA ALA A 193 -1.02 -11.87 -2.63
C ALA A 193 -1.65 -10.67 -1.92
N TYR A 194 -0.87 -9.97 -1.07
CA TYR A 194 -1.33 -8.78 -0.32
C TYR A 194 -0.96 -7.46 -0.99
N ALA A 195 -0.53 -7.50 -2.25
CA ALA A 195 -0.20 -6.27 -2.98
C ALA A 195 -1.42 -5.32 -3.04
N GLY A 196 -1.26 -4.10 -2.57
CA GLY A 196 -2.34 -3.10 -2.51
C GLY A 196 -3.26 -3.19 -1.30
N THR A 197 -3.18 -4.26 -0.49
CA THR A 197 -3.92 -4.41 0.76
C THR A 197 -3.14 -3.82 1.92
N SER A 198 -3.83 -3.10 2.81
CA SER A 198 -3.24 -2.43 3.98
C SER A 198 -3.68 -3.04 5.31
N VAL A 199 -4.64 -3.94 5.30
CA VAL A 199 -5.25 -4.55 6.49
C VAL A 199 -5.33 -6.07 6.34
N MET A 200 -5.31 -6.78 7.47
CA MET A 200 -5.50 -8.22 7.54
C MET A 200 -6.25 -8.61 8.82
N GLY A 201 -6.83 -9.81 8.88
CA GLY A 201 -7.41 -10.37 10.10
C GLY A 201 -6.37 -10.57 11.18
N LYS A 202 -6.65 -10.10 12.40
CA LYS A 202 -5.69 -10.15 13.51
C LYS A 202 -5.99 -11.28 14.49
N VAL A 203 -7.23 -11.52 14.76
CA VAL A 203 -7.71 -12.53 15.72
C VAL A 203 -9.05 -13.08 15.28
N GLY A 204 -9.50 -14.16 15.94
CA GLY A 204 -10.83 -14.75 15.74
C GLY A 204 -11.05 -15.33 14.34
N VAL A 205 -12.30 -15.35 13.92
CA VAL A 205 -12.74 -15.85 12.60
C VAL A 205 -12.06 -15.08 11.48
N GLU A 206 -11.87 -13.77 11.63
CA GLU A 206 -11.18 -12.93 10.65
C GLU A 206 -9.76 -13.39 10.36
N ALA A 207 -9.01 -13.82 11.39
CA ALA A 207 -7.65 -14.33 11.21
C ALA A 207 -7.64 -15.82 10.81
N ALA A 208 -8.52 -16.62 11.39
CA ALA A 208 -8.54 -18.06 11.13
C ALA A 208 -8.94 -18.41 9.69
N PHE A 209 -9.78 -17.57 9.07
CA PHE A 209 -10.25 -17.73 7.70
C PHE A 209 -9.72 -16.64 6.76
N GLU A 210 -8.56 -16.07 7.10
CA GLU A 210 -7.93 -14.98 6.30
C GLU A 210 -7.78 -15.37 4.83
N ASP A 211 -7.27 -16.57 4.54
CA ASP A 211 -7.04 -17.05 3.17
C ASP A 211 -8.31 -17.14 2.32
N LEU A 212 -9.45 -17.43 2.96
CA LEU A 212 -10.75 -17.49 2.29
C LEU A 212 -11.36 -16.09 2.13
N LEU A 213 -11.28 -15.29 3.20
CA LEU A 213 -11.91 -13.97 3.26
C LEU A 213 -11.18 -12.92 2.45
N HIS A 214 -9.84 -12.98 2.37
CA HIS A 214 -9.03 -11.95 1.70
C HIS A 214 -9.23 -11.95 0.17
N GLY A 215 -9.28 -13.13 -0.45
CA GLY A 215 -9.33 -13.24 -1.91
C GLY A 215 -7.95 -13.12 -2.56
N THR A 216 -7.90 -12.71 -3.83
CA THR A 216 -6.64 -12.63 -4.59
C THR A 216 -6.50 -11.26 -5.24
N SER A 217 -5.39 -10.59 -4.96
CA SER A 217 -5.06 -9.29 -5.55
C SER A 217 -4.94 -9.36 -7.08
N GLY A 218 -5.44 -8.33 -7.72
CA GLY A 218 -5.22 -8.06 -9.13
C GLY A 218 -4.11 -7.04 -9.34
N TYR A 219 -3.88 -6.70 -10.59
CA TYR A 219 -2.99 -5.60 -10.94
C TYR A 219 -3.44 -4.94 -12.23
N ARG A 220 -3.15 -3.65 -12.33
CA ARG A 220 -3.26 -2.87 -13.55
C ARG A 220 -1.88 -2.43 -13.99
N GLN A 221 -1.54 -2.70 -15.23
CA GLN A 221 -0.32 -2.18 -15.82
C GLN A 221 -0.60 -0.78 -16.36
N MET A 222 0.24 0.18 -15.98
CA MET A 222 0.15 1.57 -16.46
C MET A 222 1.46 1.94 -17.14
N LEU A 223 1.35 2.59 -18.29
CA LEU A 223 2.52 3.15 -18.96
C LEU A 223 2.95 4.41 -18.22
N VAL A 224 4.22 4.49 -17.88
CA VAL A 224 4.79 5.67 -17.21
C VAL A 224 5.95 6.24 -18.03
N ASN A 225 6.13 7.57 -17.94
CA ASN A 225 7.30 8.23 -18.51
C ASN A 225 8.52 8.09 -17.59
N ALA A 226 9.65 8.68 -17.97
CA ALA A 226 10.89 8.65 -17.19
C ALA A 226 10.74 9.27 -15.78
N GLU A 227 9.77 10.15 -15.59
CA GLU A 227 9.42 10.76 -14.31
C GLU A 227 8.41 9.93 -13.51
N GLY A 228 7.96 8.76 -14.02
CA GLY A 228 7.01 7.87 -13.37
C GLY A 228 5.54 8.32 -13.46
N ARG A 229 5.22 9.31 -14.29
CA ARG A 229 3.86 9.78 -14.52
C ARG A 229 3.16 8.90 -15.54
N SER A 230 1.90 8.58 -15.28
CA SER A 230 1.06 7.82 -16.20
C SER A 230 0.89 8.55 -17.54
N VAL A 231 1.13 7.84 -18.64
CA VAL A 231 0.94 8.34 -20.00
C VAL A 231 0.05 7.38 -20.78
N GLU A 232 -0.98 7.90 -21.43
CA GLU A 232 -1.91 7.08 -22.23
C GLU A 232 -1.29 6.57 -23.54
N ARG A 233 -0.30 7.30 -24.10
CA ARG A 233 0.36 6.97 -25.37
C ARG A 233 1.83 7.36 -25.34
N VAL A 234 2.68 6.49 -25.87
CA VAL A 234 4.08 6.79 -26.13
C VAL A 234 4.33 6.64 -27.62
N GLY A 235 4.67 7.74 -28.30
CA GLY A 235 5.12 7.72 -29.69
C GLY A 235 4.09 7.18 -30.72
N GLY A 236 2.79 7.26 -30.44
CA GLY A 236 1.74 6.82 -31.35
C GLY A 236 1.46 5.31 -31.37
N THR A 237 2.24 4.50 -30.67
CA THR A 237 2.04 3.06 -30.55
C THR A 237 1.26 2.73 -29.29
N GLN A 238 0.15 2.00 -29.42
CA GLN A 238 -0.56 1.42 -28.28
C GLN A 238 0.25 0.21 -27.80
N ILE A 239 0.85 0.32 -26.60
CA ILE A 239 1.43 -0.85 -25.95
C ILE A 239 0.29 -1.58 -25.27
N ALA A 240 0.14 -2.87 -25.55
CA ALA A 240 -0.85 -3.72 -24.91
C ALA A 240 -0.53 -3.82 -23.42
N VAL A 241 -1.40 -3.21 -22.58
CA VAL A 241 -1.29 -3.25 -21.12
C VAL A 241 -2.16 -4.40 -20.64
N GLN A 242 -1.58 -5.32 -19.87
CA GLN A 242 -2.33 -6.44 -19.30
C GLN A 242 -2.86 -6.06 -17.92
N ASP A 243 -4.18 -6.17 -17.75
CA ASP A 243 -4.83 -6.02 -16.46
C ASP A 243 -5.25 -7.40 -15.94
N LYS A 244 -4.93 -7.70 -14.70
CA LYS A 244 -5.47 -8.84 -13.97
C LYS A 244 -6.49 -8.32 -12.97
N ARG A 245 -7.75 -8.68 -13.14
CA ARG A 245 -8.81 -8.29 -12.20
C ARG A 245 -8.59 -9.00 -10.85
N PRO A 246 -8.82 -8.32 -9.72
CA PRO A 246 -8.83 -8.97 -8.42
C PRO A 246 -9.98 -9.97 -8.34
N ARG A 247 -9.81 -11.01 -7.54
CA ARG A 247 -10.87 -11.98 -7.21
C ARG A 247 -11.27 -11.75 -5.77
N ALA A 248 -12.53 -11.39 -5.55
CA ALA A 248 -13.09 -11.20 -4.22
C ALA A 248 -12.90 -12.46 -3.36
N GLY A 249 -12.76 -12.27 -2.05
CA GLY A 249 -12.80 -13.33 -1.07
C GLY A 249 -14.15 -14.03 -1.04
N SER A 250 -14.17 -15.23 -0.49
CA SER A 250 -15.41 -16.00 -0.31
C SER A 250 -16.16 -15.49 0.92
N ASP A 251 -17.48 -15.42 0.80
CA ASP A 251 -18.35 -15.15 1.93
C ASP A 251 -18.36 -16.33 2.89
N LEU A 252 -18.45 -16.05 4.18
CA LEU A 252 -18.39 -17.04 5.24
C LEU A 252 -19.66 -17.00 6.08
N ALA A 253 -20.38 -18.14 6.14
CA ALA A 253 -21.46 -18.35 7.09
C ALA A 253 -20.91 -19.08 8.32
N VAL A 254 -21.03 -18.48 9.50
CA VAL A 254 -20.61 -19.09 10.77
C VAL A 254 -21.80 -19.66 11.51
N ALA A 255 -21.57 -20.66 12.37
CA ALA A 255 -22.59 -21.28 13.17
C ALA A 255 -23.16 -20.38 14.28
N LEU A 256 -22.52 -19.26 14.57
CA LEU A 256 -22.98 -18.28 15.58
C LEU A 256 -24.40 -17.80 15.28
N ASP A 257 -25.19 -17.59 16.34
CA ASP A 257 -26.51 -16.96 16.30
C ASP A 257 -26.43 -15.58 16.94
N ALA A 258 -26.51 -14.53 16.14
CA ALA A 258 -26.34 -13.14 16.64
C ALA A 258 -27.36 -12.77 17.73
N LYS A 259 -28.60 -13.31 17.66
CA LYS A 259 -29.62 -13.04 18.68
C LYS A 259 -29.28 -13.71 20.00
N LEU A 260 -28.86 -14.99 19.95
CA LEU A 260 -28.42 -15.70 21.16
C LEU A 260 -27.15 -15.09 21.75
N GLN A 261 -26.23 -14.67 20.89
CA GLN A 261 -25.01 -13.96 21.29
C GLN A 261 -25.35 -12.67 22.07
N ALA A 262 -26.30 -11.88 21.55
CA ALA A 262 -26.75 -10.65 22.21
C ALA A 262 -27.36 -10.92 23.58
N VAL A 263 -28.18 -11.95 23.74
CA VAL A 263 -28.77 -12.35 25.02
C VAL A 263 -27.69 -12.76 26.01
N ALA A 264 -26.70 -13.54 25.56
CA ALA A 264 -25.60 -13.99 26.41
C ALA A 264 -24.72 -12.83 26.90
N GLU A 265 -24.36 -11.92 26.01
CA GLU A 265 -23.56 -10.72 26.38
C GLU A 265 -24.33 -9.77 27.29
N GLN A 266 -25.64 -9.61 27.04
CA GLN A 266 -26.50 -8.83 27.92
C GLN A 266 -26.63 -9.44 29.32
N ALA A 267 -26.71 -10.76 29.40
CA ALA A 267 -26.75 -11.47 30.68
C ALA A 267 -25.45 -11.33 31.49
N LEU A 268 -24.31 -11.14 30.78
CA LEU A 268 -23.00 -10.88 31.37
C LEU A 268 -22.73 -9.38 31.62
N ALA A 269 -23.67 -8.50 31.31
CA ALA A 269 -23.43 -7.05 31.43
C ALA A 269 -23.00 -6.68 32.87
N GLY A 270 -21.89 -5.93 32.99
CA GLY A 270 -21.29 -5.56 34.27
C GLY A 270 -20.41 -6.63 34.92
N TRP A 271 -20.30 -7.82 34.30
CA TRP A 271 -19.45 -8.89 34.81
C TRP A 271 -18.26 -9.16 33.86
N ARG A 272 -17.18 -9.65 34.46
CA ARG A 272 -16.05 -10.23 33.70
C ARG A 272 -16.31 -11.74 33.59
N GLY A 273 -16.74 -12.21 32.47
CA GLY A 273 -17.13 -13.59 32.30
C GLY A 273 -17.18 -14.08 30.86
N ALA A 274 -17.52 -15.34 30.71
CA ALA A 274 -17.70 -15.95 29.39
C ALA A 274 -18.91 -16.90 29.40
N VAL A 275 -19.56 -16.99 28.24
CA VAL A 275 -20.64 -17.95 27.97
C VAL A 275 -20.35 -18.64 26.65
N VAL A 276 -20.41 -19.97 26.64
CA VAL A 276 -20.35 -20.77 25.44
C VAL A 276 -21.62 -21.62 25.37
N ALA A 277 -22.32 -21.54 24.25
CA ALA A 277 -23.42 -22.43 23.94
C ALA A 277 -23.14 -23.24 22.67
N MET A 278 -23.27 -24.54 22.75
CA MET A 278 -22.97 -25.47 21.67
C MET A 278 -24.15 -26.39 21.44
N ASP A 279 -24.44 -26.69 20.19
CA ASP A 279 -25.38 -27.74 19.82
C ASP A 279 -24.71 -29.12 20.05
N PRO A 280 -25.23 -29.97 20.96
CA PRO A 280 -24.58 -31.22 21.27
C PRO A 280 -24.66 -32.26 20.13
N MET A 281 -25.55 -32.05 19.18
CA MET A 281 -25.75 -32.99 18.06
C MET A 281 -24.81 -32.68 16.88
N SER A 282 -24.64 -31.42 16.55
CA SER A 282 -23.79 -30.98 15.42
C SER A 282 -22.37 -30.56 15.86
N GLY A 283 -22.21 -30.16 17.11
CA GLY A 283 -20.97 -29.54 17.60
C GLY A 283 -20.85 -28.05 17.26
N ASP A 284 -21.89 -27.47 16.66
CA ASP A 284 -21.88 -26.06 16.27
C ASP A 284 -21.82 -25.14 17.49
N VAL A 285 -20.92 -24.20 17.47
CA VAL A 285 -20.84 -23.15 18.50
C VAL A 285 -21.82 -22.03 18.14
N LEU A 286 -22.93 -21.97 18.86
CA LEU A 286 -23.99 -20.97 18.64
C LEU A 286 -23.72 -19.64 19.34
N VAL A 287 -23.02 -19.67 20.48
CA VAL A 287 -22.63 -18.51 21.27
C VAL A 287 -21.20 -18.68 21.74
N LEU A 288 -20.41 -17.62 21.59
CA LEU A 288 -19.08 -17.51 22.17
C LEU A 288 -18.94 -16.07 22.67
N ALA A 289 -19.44 -15.82 23.88
CA ALA A 289 -19.46 -14.52 24.53
C ALA A 289 -18.32 -14.39 25.53
N SER A 290 -17.60 -13.28 25.48
CA SER A 290 -16.60 -12.89 26.45
C SER A 290 -16.79 -11.41 26.78
N THR A 291 -16.95 -11.06 28.06
CA THR A 291 -17.19 -9.68 28.50
C THR A 291 -16.13 -9.18 29.45
N PRO A 292 -15.85 -7.86 29.44
CA PRO A 292 -16.34 -6.89 28.47
C PRO A 292 -15.74 -7.08 27.07
N GLY A 293 -16.45 -6.63 26.02
CA GLY A 293 -15.96 -6.54 24.66
C GLY A 293 -15.44 -5.13 24.34
N PHE A 294 -15.12 -4.93 23.07
CA PHE A 294 -14.68 -3.65 22.51
C PHE A 294 -15.21 -3.49 21.09
N ASP A 295 -15.32 -2.26 20.58
CA ASP A 295 -15.75 -2.02 19.21
C ASP A 295 -14.60 -2.32 18.21
N PRO A 296 -14.73 -3.36 17.35
CA PRO A 296 -13.74 -3.71 16.34
C PRO A 296 -13.56 -2.62 15.27
N ASN A 297 -14.58 -1.77 15.05
CA ASN A 297 -14.51 -0.67 14.10
C ASN A 297 -13.43 0.37 14.43
N LEU A 298 -12.97 0.44 15.67
CA LEU A 298 -11.85 1.30 16.06
C LEU A 298 -10.56 0.89 15.32
N PHE A 299 -10.35 -0.41 15.12
CA PHE A 299 -9.14 -0.94 14.45
C PHE A 299 -9.21 -0.77 12.94
N THR A 300 -10.38 -0.92 12.33
CA THR A 300 -10.57 -0.76 10.87
C THR A 300 -10.34 0.69 10.42
N ARG A 301 -10.62 1.65 11.28
CA ARG A 301 -10.44 3.10 11.02
C ARG A 301 -9.02 3.59 11.37
N GLY A 302 -8.17 2.70 11.92
CA GLY A 302 -6.87 3.07 12.44
C GLY A 302 -7.00 3.62 13.87
N ILE A 303 -6.90 2.70 14.85
CA ILE A 303 -7.03 3.06 16.26
C ILE A 303 -5.97 4.08 16.69
N SER A 304 -6.38 5.11 17.44
CA SER A 304 -5.44 6.07 18.00
C SER A 304 -4.60 5.43 19.11
N SER A 305 -3.37 5.92 19.34
CA SER A 305 -2.52 5.46 20.45
C SER A 305 -3.18 5.68 21.80
N ARG A 306 -4.05 6.67 21.93
CA ARG A 306 -4.82 6.95 23.15
C ARG A 306 -5.88 5.87 23.37
N ASP A 307 -6.69 5.58 22.33
CA ASP A 307 -7.78 4.60 22.44
C ASP A 307 -7.23 3.19 22.63
N TYR A 308 -6.13 2.86 21.92
CA TYR A 308 -5.45 1.59 22.11
C TYR A 308 -4.95 1.42 23.55
N ARG A 309 -4.30 2.45 24.13
CA ARG A 309 -3.87 2.42 25.54
C ARG A 309 -5.06 2.30 26.50
N ALA A 310 -6.16 3.00 26.23
CA ALA A 310 -7.36 2.88 27.03
C ALA A 310 -7.90 1.45 27.08
N LEU A 311 -7.81 0.69 25.96
CA LEU A 311 -8.18 -0.72 25.93
C LEU A 311 -7.13 -1.63 26.58
N ALA A 312 -5.85 -1.38 26.33
CA ALA A 312 -4.73 -2.21 26.80
C ALA A 312 -4.49 -2.10 28.30
N ASP A 313 -4.56 -0.87 28.84
CA ASP A 313 -4.30 -0.57 30.25
C ASP A 313 -5.54 -0.72 31.14
N SER A 314 -6.71 -1.02 30.55
CA SER A 314 -7.95 -1.24 31.26
C SER A 314 -7.82 -2.43 32.21
N LEU A 315 -8.21 -2.23 33.48
CA LEU A 315 -8.29 -3.30 34.49
C LEU A 315 -9.25 -4.41 34.08
N ASP A 316 -10.23 -4.08 33.22
CA ASP A 316 -11.21 -5.01 32.70
C ASP A 316 -10.71 -5.84 31.53
N ARG A 317 -9.53 -5.48 30.97
CA ARG A 317 -8.88 -6.18 29.85
C ARG A 317 -9.88 -6.56 28.74
N PRO A 318 -10.54 -5.60 28.08
CA PRO A 318 -11.59 -5.89 27.09
C PRO A 318 -11.07 -6.65 25.86
N MET A 319 -9.79 -6.58 25.55
CA MET A 319 -9.19 -7.34 24.45
C MET A 319 -8.86 -8.80 24.79
N PHE A 320 -8.97 -9.18 26.07
CA PHE A 320 -8.68 -10.54 26.51
C PHE A 320 -9.89 -11.46 26.29
N ASN A 321 -9.71 -12.52 25.48
CA ASN A 321 -10.72 -13.54 25.31
C ASN A 321 -10.75 -14.49 26.51
N ARG A 322 -11.86 -14.53 27.24
CA ARG A 322 -12.04 -15.34 28.46
C ARG A 322 -12.59 -16.74 28.18
N VAL A 323 -12.88 -17.03 26.91
CA VAL A 323 -13.34 -18.35 26.48
C VAL A 323 -12.18 -19.28 26.17
N LEU A 324 -11.07 -18.70 25.66
CA LEU A 324 -9.86 -19.42 25.20
C LEU A 324 -8.73 -19.34 26.22
#